data_f8fe0a47976ac4af786c7fa1bc93855c
#
_entry.id   f8fe0a47976ac4af786c7fa1bc93855c
#
_cell.length_a   1.000
_cell.length_b   1.000
_cell.length_c   1.000
_cell.angle_alpha   90.00
_cell.angle_beta   90.00
_cell.angle_gamma   90.00
#
_symmetry.space_group_name_H-M   'P 1'
#
loop_
_entity.id
_entity.type
_entity.pdbx_description
1 polymer ?
#
loop_
_entity_poly.entity_id
_entity_poly.type
_entity_poly.pdbx_seq_one_letter_code
_entity_poly.pdbx_strand_id
1 'polypeptide(L)'
;MXVVIEATYNWYWLVDQLMNDGYRVHLANPVAIRQYEGLKYSGDFTDAAHPAQLLRLGLLPEGYIYPAEERPVRDLSRKRMQLVQCRTARILAIGNLFSRNTGGQMRGERVKCLDQTQVSAFGLAPDVALAMQANLAVMQTLQQQIRILEKRLMQRVKLKPDYVLLNPVPGIGPVLATTIMLETGTISRFTEVGNFSSYCRCVDSRRESNSRKKGEGNTKNGNRYLAWAFVEAASFAMRSCPQARRFYERKKRARNGIVAIKALAHKLARACYHMLREHKPFDVTRCFG
;
A
#
# COMPACT_ATOMS: atom_id res chain seq x y z
N MET A 1 -19.49 -14.79 -24.26
CA MET A 1 -18.11 -14.68 -24.78
C MET A 1 -17.15 -14.19 -23.69
N UNK A 2 -15.73 -14.51 -23.31
CA UNK A 2 -15.00 -14.24 -22.59
C UNK A 2 -14.36 -13.36 -23.06
N VAL A 3 -14.01 -12.37 -22.63
CA VAL A 3 -13.18 -11.23 -23.03
C VAL A 3 -12.05 -11.03 -22.03
N VAL A 4 -10.84 -10.85 -22.51
CA VAL A 4 -9.71 -10.54 -21.62
C VAL A 4 -9.30 -9.09 -21.80
N ILE A 5 -9.16 -8.38 -20.66
CA ILE A 5 -8.73 -6.98 -20.61
C ILE A 5 -7.47 -6.91 -19.75
N GLU A 6 -6.44 -6.21 -20.19
CA GLU A 6 -5.23 -6.00 -19.40
C GLU A 6 -5.49 -4.97 -18.29
N ALA A 7 -4.99 -5.25 -17.08
CA ALA A 7 -5.15 -4.39 -15.90
C ALA A 7 -4.23 -3.15 -15.98
N THR A 8 -4.51 -2.27 -16.93
CA THR A 8 -3.85 -0.97 -17.06
C THR A 8 -4.54 0.08 -16.17
N TYR A 9 -4.17 1.36 -16.28
CA TYR A 9 -4.71 2.38 -15.37
C TYR A 9 -6.18 2.73 -15.63
N ASN A 10 -6.70 2.47 -16.83
CA ASN A 10 -8.02 2.94 -17.27
C ASN A 10 -9.05 1.82 -17.51
N TRP A 11 -8.87 0.64 -16.89
CA TRP A 11 -9.71 -0.52 -17.18
C TRP A 11 -11.14 -0.43 -16.63
N TYR A 12 -11.42 0.43 -15.65
CA TYR A 12 -12.69 0.46 -14.93
C TYR A 12 -13.90 0.56 -15.87
N TRP A 13 -13.94 1.62 -16.68
CA TRP A 13 -15.09 1.90 -17.53
C TRP A 13 -15.33 0.79 -18.56
N LEU A 14 -14.26 0.26 -19.13
CA LEU A 14 -14.34 -0.77 -20.17
C LEU A 14 -14.84 -2.11 -19.60
N VAL A 15 -14.28 -2.52 -18.44
CA VAL A 15 -14.71 -3.74 -17.76
C VAL A 15 -16.19 -3.64 -17.36
N ASP A 16 -16.59 -2.49 -16.78
CA ASP A 16 -17.98 -2.28 -16.33
C ASP A 16 -18.94 -2.34 -17.53
N GLN A 17 -18.60 -1.67 -18.63
CA GLN A 17 -19.46 -1.68 -19.84
C GLN A 17 -19.60 -3.09 -20.40
N LEU A 18 -18.49 -3.80 -20.54
CA LEU A 18 -18.51 -5.18 -21.09
C LEU A 18 -19.31 -6.12 -20.18
N MET A 19 -19.17 -5.98 -18.86
CA MET A 19 -19.95 -6.80 -17.92
C MET A 19 -21.44 -6.46 -18.02
N ASN A 20 -21.80 -5.19 -18.17
CA ASN A 20 -23.19 -4.75 -18.37
C ASN A 20 -23.79 -5.28 -19.68
N ASP A 21 -22.95 -5.39 -20.72
CA ASP A 21 -23.35 -5.93 -22.01
C ASP A 21 -23.40 -7.49 -22.02
N GLY A 22 -23.16 -8.12 -20.83
CA GLY A 22 -23.30 -9.57 -20.67
C GLY A 22 -22.06 -10.38 -21.01
N TYR A 23 -20.91 -9.74 -21.22
CA TYR A 23 -19.66 -10.46 -21.45
C TYR A 23 -19.07 -10.95 -20.13
N ARG A 24 -18.46 -12.14 -20.18
CA ARG A 24 -17.64 -12.65 -19.07
C ARG A 24 -16.24 -12.05 -19.20
N VAL A 25 -15.93 -11.12 -18.33
CA VAL A 25 -14.68 -10.35 -18.40
C VAL A 25 -13.62 -10.97 -17.49
N HIS A 26 -12.41 -11.17 -18.02
CA HIS A 26 -11.21 -11.62 -17.32
C HIS A 26 -10.20 -10.51 -17.32
N LEU A 27 -9.75 -10.08 -16.14
CA LEU A 27 -8.79 -9.00 -16.00
C LEU A 27 -7.37 -9.58 -15.90
N ALA A 28 -6.60 -9.48 -16.98
CA ALA A 28 -5.23 -10.01 -17.02
C ALA A 28 -4.31 -9.19 -16.12
N ASN A 29 -3.43 -9.88 -15.37
CA ASN A 29 -2.42 -9.25 -14.54
C ASN A 29 -1.10 -9.15 -15.32
N PRO A 30 -0.77 -8.00 -15.93
CA PRO A 30 0.41 -7.90 -16.80
C PRO A 30 1.74 -8.14 -16.06
N VAL A 31 1.78 -7.86 -14.75
CA VAL A 31 3.00 -8.08 -13.95
C VAL A 31 3.31 -9.58 -13.82
N ALA A 32 2.28 -10.43 -13.85
CA ALA A 32 2.43 -11.87 -13.71
C ALA A 32 2.56 -12.59 -15.06
N ILE A 33 2.18 -11.96 -16.17
CA ILE A 33 2.34 -12.51 -17.51
C ILE A 33 3.80 -12.37 -17.93
N ARG A 34 4.44 -13.50 -18.23
CA ARG A 34 5.78 -13.51 -18.82
C ARG A 34 5.62 -13.45 -20.32
N GLN A 35 6.06 -12.38 -20.93
CA GLN A 35 6.19 -12.29 -22.37
C GLN A 35 7.41 -13.09 -22.82
N TYR A 36 7.37 -13.66 -24.01
CA TYR A 36 8.52 -14.35 -24.57
C TYR A 36 9.66 -13.37 -24.78
N GLU A 37 10.73 -13.53 -24.01
CA GLU A 37 11.98 -12.80 -24.23
C GLU A 37 12.58 -13.27 -25.56
N GLY A 38 12.90 -12.34 -26.43
CA GLY A 38 13.54 -12.66 -27.71
C GLY A 38 12.75 -12.32 -28.96
N LEU A 39 11.50 -11.89 -28.83
CA LEU A 39 10.75 -11.37 -29.98
C LEU A 39 11.29 -9.98 -30.35
N LYS A 40 11.77 -9.82 -31.59
CA LYS A 40 12.28 -8.54 -32.11
C LYS A 40 11.15 -7.54 -32.38
N TYR A 41 9.95 -8.02 -32.61
CA TYR A 41 8.79 -7.20 -32.97
C TYR A 41 7.59 -7.64 -32.17
N SER A 42 6.90 -6.68 -31.56
CA SER A 42 5.58 -6.87 -30.96
C SER A 42 4.67 -5.75 -31.49
N GLY A 43 3.39 -5.98 -31.45
CA GLY A 43 2.40 -5.00 -31.87
C GLY A 43 1.07 -5.28 -31.19
N ASP A 44 0.16 -4.34 -31.29
CA ASP A 44 -1.13 -4.39 -30.58
C ASP A 44 -1.87 -5.71 -30.78
N PHE A 45 -1.83 -6.25 -32.01
CA PHE A 45 -2.49 -7.52 -32.30
C PHE A 45 -1.81 -8.68 -31.56
N THR A 46 -0.49 -8.75 -31.59
CA THR A 46 0.29 -9.79 -30.88
C THR A 46 0.09 -9.67 -29.37
N ASP A 47 0.11 -8.44 -28.86
CA ASP A 47 -0.05 -8.16 -27.44
C ASP A 47 -1.46 -8.51 -26.94
N ALA A 48 -2.48 -8.37 -27.81
CA ALA A 48 -3.85 -8.80 -27.50
C ALA A 48 -4.04 -10.32 -27.63
N ALA A 49 -3.42 -10.94 -28.65
CA ALA A 49 -3.54 -12.37 -28.92
C ALA A 49 -2.94 -13.22 -27.78
N HIS A 50 -1.84 -12.78 -27.18
CA HIS A 50 -1.15 -13.53 -26.13
C HIS A 50 -2.01 -13.76 -24.88
N PRO A 51 -2.60 -12.73 -24.24
CA PRO A 51 -3.50 -12.99 -23.11
C PRO A 51 -4.77 -13.75 -23.50
N ALA A 52 -5.29 -13.57 -24.72
CA ALA A 52 -6.42 -14.35 -25.20
C ALA A 52 -6.05 -15.85 -25.30
N GLN A 53 -4.85 -16.16 -25.78
CA GLN A 53 -4.34 -17.54 -25.83
C GLN A 53 -4.16 -18.11 -24.42
N LEU A 54 -3.61 -17.33 -23.48
CA LEU A 54 -3.47 -17.76 -22.09
C LEU A 54 -4.85 -18.06 -21.47
N LEU A 55 -5.85 -17.21 -21.75
CA LEU A 55 -7.21 -17.43 -21.28
C LEU A 55 -7.78 -18.74 -21.85
N ARG A 56 -7.62 -18.96 -23.17
CA ARG A 56 -8.08 -20.18 -23.85
C ARG A 56 -7.47 -21.45 -23.24
N LEU A 57 -6.20 -21.37 -22.81
CA LEU A 57 -5.48 -22.50 -22.21
C LEU A 57 -5.72 -22.65 -20.71
N GLY A 58 -6.47 -21.73 -20.07
CA GLY A 58 -6.66 -21.73 -18.61
C GLY A 58 -5.43 -21.35 -17.83
N LEU A 59 -4.49 -20.65 -18.45
CA LEU A 59 -3.19 -20.25 -17.87
C LEU A 59 -3.10 -18.76 -17.58
N LEU A 60 -4.17 -18.00 -17.81
CA LEU A 60 -4.15 -16.54 -17.62
C LEU A 60 -3.99 -16.19 -16.14
N PRO A 61 -2.93 -15.45 -15.76
CA PRO A 61 -2.87 -14.91 -14.40
C PRO A 61 -3.84 -13.74 -14.27
N GLU A 62 -4.92 -13.96 -13.55
CA GLU A 62 -6.00 -12.97 -13.42
C GLU A 62 -5.78 -12.02 -12.26
N GLY A 63 -6.15 -10.77 -12.47
CA GLY A 63 -6.29 -9.74 -11.46
C GLY A 63 -7.70 -9.75 -10.88
N TYR A 64 -7.84 -9.19 -9.70
CA TYR A 64 -9.14 -9.09 -9.04
C TYR A 64 -9.91 -7.89 -9.58
N ILE A 65 -11.11 -8.14 -10.10
CA ILE A 65 -12.03 -7.07 -10.51
C ILE A 65 -12.75 -6.59 -9.25
N TYR A 66 -12.32 -5.45 -8.73
CA TYR A 66 -12.99 -4.82 -7.57
C TYR A 66 -14.41 -4.42 -7.94
N PRO A 67 -15.39 -4.66 -7.05
CA PRO A 67 -16.76 -4.17 -7.27
C PRO A 67 -16.79 -2.67 -7.55
N ALA A 68 -17.61 -2.24 -8.50
CA ALA A 68 -17.65 -0.85 -8.96
C ALA A 68 -17.94 0.13 -7.81
N GLU A 69 -18.82 -0.27 -6.88
CA GLU A 69 -19.20 0.54 -5.72
C GLU A 69 -18.10 0.70 -4.67
N GLU A 70 -17.12 -0.19 -4.65
CA GLU A 70 -16.01 -0.15 -3.68
C GLU A 70 -14.79 0.62 -4.21
N ARG A 71 -14.64 0.71 -5.53
CA ARG A 71 -13.47 1.34 -6.17
C ARG A 71 -13.30 2.81 -5.77
N PRO A 72 -14.36 3.65 -5.76
CA PRO A 72 -14.17 5.07 -5.42
C PRO A 72 -13.61 5.29 -4.00
N VAL A 73 -14.04 4.48 -3.04
CA VAL A 73 -13.55 4.58 -1.65
C VAL A 73 -12.08 4.13 -1.57
N ARG A 74 -11.74 3.05 -2.30
CA ARG A 74 -10.36 2.58 -2.38
C ARG A 74 -9.45 3.64 -3.04
N ASP A 75 -9.90 4.25 -4.13
CA ASP A 75 -9.13 5.27 -4.83
C ASP A 75 -8.98 6.53 -3.97
N LEU A 76 -10.00 6.86 -3.17
CA LEU A 76 -9.93 7.95 -2.19
C LEU A 76 -8.83 7.68 -1.14
N SER A 77 -8.73 6.43 -0.64
CA SER A 77 -7.68 6.02 0.30
C SER A 77 -6.29 6.15 -0.34
N ARG A 78 -6.16 5.74 -1.59
CA ARG A 78 -4.91 5.88 -2.36
C ARG A 78 -4.54 7.34 -2.59
N LYS A 79 -5.53 8.18 -2.93
CA LYS A 79 -5.34 9.63 -3.09
C LYS A 79 -4.87 10.25 -1.78
N ARG A 80 -5.48 9.88 -0.65
CA ARG A 80 -5.03 10.34 0.68
C ARG A 80 -3.55 10.00 0.90
N MET A 81 -3.13 8.77 0.58
CA MET A 81 -1.71 8.38 0.72
C MET A 81 -0.80 9.23 -0.17
N GLN A 82 -1.19 9.47 -1.42
CA GLN A 82 -0.44 10.31 -2.35
C GLN A 82 -0.25 11.73 -1.78
N LEU A 83 -1.33 12.33 -1.27
CA LEU A 83 -1.26 13.68 -0.68
C LEU A 83 -0.35 13.73 0.55
N VAL A 84 -0.34 12.67 1.38
CA VAL A 84 0.57 12.58 2.53
C VAL A 84 2.03 12.53 2.05
N GLN A 85 2.32 11.80 0.99
CA GLN A 85 3.68 11.75 0.41
C GLN A 85 4.10 13.13 -0.13
N CYS A 86 3.19 13.83 -0.83
CA CYS A 86 3.44 15.19 -1.31
C CYS A 86 3.69 16.15 -0.14
N ARG A 87 2.89 16.06 0.93
CA ARG A 87 3.07 16.89 2.14
C ARG A 87 4.43 16.60 2.79
N THR A 88 4.81 15.33 2.89
CA THR A 88 6.10 14.95 3.48
C THR A 88 7.27 15.56 2.69
N ALA A 89 7.17 15.55 1.36
CA ALA A 89 8.19 16.19 0.52
C ALA A 89 8.30 17.69 0.80
N ARG A 90 7.16 18.38 1.01
CA ARG A 90 7.17 19.82 1.37
C ARG A 90 7.78 20.04 2.75
N ILE A 91 7.45 19.20 3.73
CA ILE A 91 8.02 19.28 5.08
C ILE A 91 9.55 19.15 5.02
N LEU A 92 10.05 18.18 4.26
CA LEU A 92 11.49 17.97 4.10
C LEU A 92 12.16 19.17 3.38
N ALA A 93 11.51 19.72 2.35
CA ALA A 93 12.02 20.88 1.63
C ALA A 93 12.16 22.10 2.55
N ILE A 94 11.14 22.36 3.40
CA ILE A 94 11.18 23.46 4.37
C ILE A 94 12.32 23.25 5.37
N GLY A 95 12.42 22.03 5.94
CA GLY A 95 13.48 21.69 6.89
C GLY A 95 14.88 21.86 6.28
N ASN A 96 15.05 21.45 5.02
CA ASN A 96 16.33 21.58 4.29
C ASN A 96 16.69 23.04 4.01
N LEU A 97 15.70 23.87 3.59
CA LEU A 97 15.93 25.31 3.39
C LEU A 97 16.36 25.97 4.71
N PHE A 98 15.68 25.65 5.81
CA PHE A 98 16.02 26.17 7.13
C PHE A 98 17.45 25.77 7.53
N SER A 99 17.74 24.44 7.49
CA SER A 99 19.03 23.92 7.93
C SER A 99 20.20 24.49 7.13
N ARG A 100 20.05 24.57 5.80
CA ARG A 100 21.11 25.05 4.92
C ARG A 100 21.44 26.53 5.16
N ASN A 101 20.47 27.35 5.58
CA ASN A 101 20.67 28.78 5.69
C ASN A 101 20.92 29.25 7.14
N THR A 102 20.60 28.41 8.15
CA THR A 102 20.77 28.79 9.57
C THR A 102 21.73 27.89 10.33
N GLY A 103 22.08 26.71 9.77
CA GLY A 103 22.82 25.66 10.50
C GLY A 103 21.98 24.90 11.50
N GLY A 104 20.75 25.33 11.77
CA GLY A 104 19.85 24.68 12.72
C GLY A 104 19.08 23.52 12.13
N GLN A 105 18.41 22.75 12.97
CA GLN A 105 17.53 21.66 12.53
C GLN A 105 16.09 21.93 12.98
N MET A 106 15.14 21.57 12.11
CA MET A 106 13.73 21.74 12.42
C MET A 106 13.01 20.40 12.23
N ARG A 107 12.43 19.89 13.32
CA ARG A 107 11.66 18.64 13.28
C ARG A 107 10.38 18.82 12.47
N GLY A 108 9.96 17.77 11.77
CA GLY A 108 8.77 17.80 10.90
C GLY A 108 7.50 18.26 11.63
N GLU A 109 7.35 17.92 12.91
CA GLU A 109 6.16 18.35 13.68
C GLU A 109 6.15 19.88 13.86
N ARG A 110 7.31 20.49 14.09
CA ARG A 110 7.42 21.96 14.13
C ARG A 110 7.11 22.59 12.78
N VAL A 111 7.62 21.98 11.69
CA VAL A 111 7.33 22.45 10.32
C VAL A 111 5.81 22.48 10.05
N LYS A 112 5.09 21.44 10.51
CA LYS A 112 3.63 21.36 10.30
C LYS A 112 2.86 22.48 10.99
N CYS A 113 3.44 23.07 12.03
CA CYS A 113 2.82 24.13 12.83
C CYS A 113 3.27 25.54 12.43
N LEU A 114 4.17 25.66 11.45
CA LEU A 114 4.64 26.97 11.00
C LEU A 114 3.54 27.78 10.33
N ASP A 115 3.64 29.10 10.50
CA ASP A 115 2.87 30.07 9.74
C ASP A 115 3.79 31.04 8.97
N GLN A 116 3.21 31.87 8.14
CA GLN A 116 3.97 32.82 7.29
C GLN A 116 4.76 33.83 8.12
N THR A 117 4.18 34.28 9.24
CA THR A 117 4.82 35.26 10.13
C THR A 117 6.11 34.70 10.75
N GLN A 118 6.03 33.44 11.20
CA GLN A 118 7.19 32.75 11.77
C GLN A 118 8.31 32.56 10.76
N VAL A 119 7.98 32.28 9.49
CA VAL A 119 9.00 32.16 8.43
C VAL A 119 9.69 33.51 8.22
N SER A 120 8.93 34.60 8.19
CA SER A 120 9.48 35.97 8.06
C SER A 120 10.42 36.30 9.23
N ALA A 121 10.15 35.81 10.42
CA ALA A 121 10.95 36.07 11.64
C ALA A 121 12.27 35.29 11.68
N PHE A 122 12.52 34.34 10.75
CA PHE A 122 13.78 33.58 10.76
C PHE A 122 15.00 34.36 10.27
N GLY A 123 14.82 35.60 9.75
CA GLY A 123 15.92 36.42 9.29
C GLY A 123 16.63 35.86 8.03
N LEU A 124 15.90 35.10 7.22
CA LEU A 124 16.45 34.53 6.00
C LEU A 124 16.52 35.57 4.87
N ALA A 125 17.41 35.34 3.90
CA ALA A 125 17.45 36.15 2.69
C ALA A 125 16.07 36.14 2.01
N PRO A 126 15.63 37.27 1.40
CA PRO A 126 14.26 37.40 0.88
C PRO A 126 13.84 36.27 -0.05
N ASP A 127 14.71 35.85 -0.98
CA ASP A 127 14.40 34.78 -1.92
C ASP A 127 14.25 33.40 -1.24
N VAL A 128 15.04 33.17 -0.19
CA VAL A 128 14.95 31.92 0.62
C VAL A 128 13.64 31.91 1.43
N ALA A 129 13.30 33.06 2.04
CA ALA A 129 12.04 33.20 2.77
C ALA A 129 10.85 32.99 1.84
N LEU A 130 10.87 33.57 0.63
CA LEU A 130 9.82 33.38 -0.36
C LEU A 130 9.68 31.92 -0.77
N ALA A 131 10.80 31.24 -1.06
CA ALA A 131 10.79 29.81 -1.40
C ALA A 131 10.22 28.94 -0.27
N MET A 132 10.55 29.29 0.98
CA MET A 132 10.03 28.59 2.17
C MET A 132 8.53 28.84 2.33
N GLN A 133 8.08 30.09 2.17
CA GLN A 133 6.67 30.48 2.25
C GLN A 133 5.83 29.77 1.16
N ALA A 134 6.36 29.63 -0.05
CA ALA A 134 5.69 28.89 -1.14
C ALA A 134 5.49 27.41 -0.76
N ASN A 135 6.55 26.76 -0.24
CA ASN A 135 6.44 25.37 0.23
C ASN A 135 5.44 25.24 1.38
N LEU A 136 5.41 26.23 2.29
CA LEU A 136 4.51 26.23 3.44
C LEU A 136 3.05 26.33 2.98
N ALA A 137 2.73 27.22 2.05
CA ALA A 137 1.37 27.38 1.50
C ALA A 137 0.88 26.07 0.87
N VAL A 138 1.72 25.42 0.05
CA VAL A 138 1.39 24.13 -0.57
C VAL A 138 1.18 23.06 0.53
N MET A 139 2.07 22.99 1.52
CA MET A 139 1.97 22.02 2.63
C MET A 139 0.66 22.19 3.40
N GLN A 140 0.27 23.43 3.72
CA GLN A 140 -0.97 23.73 4.45
C GLN A 140 -2.20 23.32 3.65
N THR A 141 -2.22 23.59 2.35
CA THR A 141 -3.28 23.15 1.45
C THR A 141 -3.40 21.63 1.45
N LEU A 142 -2.26 20.94 1.30
CA LEU A 142 -2.24 19.47 1.33
C LEU A 142 -2.78 18.94 2.67
N GLN A 143 -2.39 19.56 3.78
CA GLN A 143 -2.87 19.18 5.11
C GLN A 143 -4.40 19.28 5.22
N GLN A 144 -4.95 20.38 4.72
CA GLN A 144 -6.42 20.58 4.68
C GLN A 144 -7.11 19.51 3.85
N GLN A 145 -6.61 19.26 2.64
CA GLN A 145 -7.21 18.26 1.76
C GLN A 145 -7.13 16.85 2.36
N ILE A 146 -6.00 16.50 3.00
CA ILE A 146 -5.86 15.21 3.68
C ILE A 146 -6.95 15.05 4.76
N ARG A 147 -7.20 16.08 5.56
CA ARG A 147 -8.26 16.04 6.60
C ARG A 147 -9.65 15.81 5.99
N ILE A 148 -9.94 16.47 4.86
CA ILE A 148 -11.22 16.31 4.15
C ILE A 148 -11.39 14.86 3.70
N LEU A 149 -10.35 14.29 3.06
CA LEU A 149 -10.38 12.90 2.59
C LEU A 149 -10.52 11.91 3.77
N GLU A 150 -9.80 12.15 4.86
CA GLU A 150 -9.88 11.29 6.06
C GLU A 150 -11.28 11.31 6.68
N LYS A 151 -11.89 12.48 6.78
CA LYS A 151 -13.28 12.62 7.27
C LYS A 151 -14.24 11.81 6.39
N ARG A 152 -14.12 11.95 5.06
CA ARG A 152 -14.98 11.22 4.11
C ARG A 152 -14.75 9.71 4.19
N LEU A 153 -13.48 9.27 4.26
CA LEU A 153 -13.15 7.86 4.41
C LEU A 153 -13.81 7.27 5.67
N MET A 154 -13.69 7.95 6.80
CA MET A 154 -14.29 7.47 8.05
C MET A 154 -15.82 7.33 7.95
N GLN A 155 -16.49 8.27 7.30
CA GLN A 155 -17.93 8.16 7.06
C GLN A 155 -18.31 6.89 6.28
N ARG A 156 -17.43 6.44 5.38
CA ARG A 156 -17.71 5.30 4.49
C ARG A 156 -17.30 3.96 5.11
N VAL A 157 -16.34 3.95 6.07
CA VAL A 157 -15.73 2.67 6.50
C VAL A 157 -15.96 2.33 7.97
N LYS A 158 -16.25 3.29 8.86
CA LYS A 158 -16.24 3.08 10.31
C LYS A 158 -17.19 1.99 10.81
N LEU A 159 -18.26 1.71 10.07
CA LEU A 159 -19.26 0.70 10.43
C LEU A 159 -19.06 -0.62 9.69
N LYS A 160 -18.09 -0.71 8.77
CA LYS A 160 -17.83 -1.96 8.05
C LYS A 160 -17.22 -3.01 9.00
N PRO A 161 -17.75 -4.25 9.01
CA PRO A 161 -17.26 -5.28 9.95
C PRO A 161 -15.75 -5.50 9.90
N ASP A 162 -15.18 -5.55 8.72
CA ASP A 162 -13.73 -5.75 8.54
C ASP A 162 -12.92 -4.59 9.16
N TYR A 163 -13.40 -3.34 9.03
CA TYR A 163 -12.75 -2.19 9.67
C TYR A 163 -12.79 -2.33 11.19
N VAL A 164 -13.94 -2.71 11.74
CA VAL A 164 -14.14 -2.87 13.20
C VAL A 164 -13.20 -3.96 13.74
N LEU A 165 -13.02 -5.03 12.99
CA LEU A 165 -12.11 -6.12 13.38
C LEU A 165 -10.63 -5.67 13.32
N LEU A 166 -10.25 -4.93 12.29
CA LEU A 166 -8.85 -4.57 12.04
C LEU A 166 -8.36 -3.44 12.96
N ASN A 167 -9.20 -2.46 13.26
CA ASN A 167 -8.78 -1.24 13.95
C ASN A 167 -8.18 -1.47 15.35
N PRO A 168 -8.63 -2.48 16.16
CA PRO A 168 -8.03 -2.74 17.48
C PRO A 168 -6.70 -3.53 17.43
N VAL A 169 -6.26 -4.01 16.27
CA VAL A 169 -5.02 -4.80 16.18
C VAL A 169 -3.82 -3.94 16.56
N PRO A 170 -2.91 -4.42 17.44
CA PRO A 170 -1.74 -3.62 17.82
C PRO A 170 -0.97 -3.11 16.60
N GLY A 171 -0.78 -1.81 16.55
CA GLY A 171 -0.11 -1.13 15.45
C GLY A 171 -1.01 -0.75 14.29
N ILE A 172 -2.27 -1.20 14.27
CA ILE A 172 -3.22 -0.87 13.21
C ILE A 172 -4.22 0.15 13.74
N GLY A 173 -4.04 1.41 13.36
CA GLY A 173 -4.99 2.48 13.65
C GLY A 173 -5.93 2.73 12.47
N PRO A 174 -6.78 3.76 12.56
CA PRO A 174 -7.84 3.99 11.56
C PRO A 174 -7.36 4.03 10.11
N VAL A 175 -6.23 4.68 9.84
CA VAL A 175 -5.69 4.80 8.47
C VAL A 175 -5.27 3.42 7.93
N LEU A 176 -4.54 2.66 8.75
CA LEU A 176 -4.04 1.35 8.32
C LEU A 176 -5.18 0.34 8.20
N ALA A 177 -6.15 0.36 9.15
CA ALA A 177 -7.34 -0.50 9.07
C ALA A 177 -8.12 -0.23 7.77
N THR A 178 -8.34 1.06 7.44
CA THR A 178 -8.99 1.47 6.19
C THR A 178 -8.21 0.95 4.98
N THR A 179 -6.90 1.16 4.96
CA THR A 179 -6.06 0.73 3.82
C THR A 179 -6.08 -0.79 3.68
N ILE A 180 -5.88 -1.52 4.79
CA ILE A 180 -5.86 -2.99 4.76
C ILE A 180 -7.20 -3.53 4.25
N MET A 181 -8.32 -3.05 4.81
CA MET A 181 -9.66 -3.48 4.39
C MET A 181 -9.88 -3.22 2.89
N LEU A 182 -9.67 -1.98 2.44
CA LEU A 182 -9.98 -1.58 1.07
C LEU A 182 -9.05 -2.24 0.04
N GLU A 183 -7.79 -2.51 0.39
CA GLU A 183 -6.83 -3.13 -0.53
C GLU A 183 -6.93 -4.67 -0.50
N THR A 184 -7.46 -5.25 0.57
CA THR A 184 -7.78 -6.68 0.64
C THR A 184 -8.98 -7.02 -0.25
N GLY A 185 -10.02 -6.18 -0.22
CA GLY A 185 -11.30 -6.53 -0.83
C GLY A 185 -11.89 -7.73 -0.08
N THR A 186 -12.46 -8.68 -0.81
CA THR A 186 -13.04 -9.89 -0.21
C THR A 186 -11.92 -10.85 0.19
N ILE A 187 -11.84 -11.19 1.48
CA ILE A 187 -10.79 -12.09 2.00
C ILE A 187 -10.93 -13.52 1.43
N SER A 188 -12.15 -13.93 1.08
CA SER A 188 -12.41 -15.26 0.55
C SER A 188 -11.73 -15.53 -0.79
N ARG A 189 -11.32 -14.49 -1.53
CA ARG A 189 -10.57 -14.66 -2.78
C ARG A 189 -9.17 -15.27 -2.58
N PHE A 190 -8.70 -15.30 -1.34
CA PHE A 190 -7.43 -15.93 -0.99
C PHE A 190 -7.72 -17.27 -0.32
N THR A 191 -7.48 -18.36 -1.04
CA THR A 191 -7.76 -19.71 -0.52
C THR A 191 -6.92 -20.03 0.72
N GLU A 192 -5.68 -19.55 0.75
CA GLU A 192 -4.74 -19.84 1.84
C GLU A 192 -4.07 -18.56 2.35
N VAL A 193 -3.65 -18.61 3.61
CA VAL A 193 -2.93 -17.52 4.27
C VAL A 193 -1.62 -17.17 3.54
N GLY A 194 -0.99 -18.16 2.91
CA GLY A 194 0.22 -17.95 2.11
C GLY A 194 -0.04 -17.04 0.91
N ASN A 195 -1.19 -17.25 0.23
CA ASN A 195 -1.59 -16.44 -0.92
C ASN A 195 -1.79 -14.97 -0.52
N PHE A 196 -2.46 -14.74 0.62
CA PHE A 196 -2.65 -13.38 1.15
C PHE A 196 -1.32 -12.74 1.54
N SER A 197 -0.45 -13.49 2.26
CA SER A 197 0.86 -12.98 2.69
C SER A 197 1.74 -12.61 1.48
N SER A 198 1.68 -13.40 0.42
CA SER A 198 2.38 -13.12 -0.84
C SER A 198 1.81 -11.87 -1.50
N TYR A 199 0.48 -11.76 -1.58
CA TYR A 199 -0.19 -10.57 -2.14
C TYR A 199 0.17 -9.30 -1.37
N CYS A 200 0.36 -9.41 -0.05
CA CYS A 200 0.81 -8.30 0.81
C CYS A 200 2.31 -8.01 0.68
N ARG A 201 3.04 -8.75 -0.17
CA ARG A 201 4.50 -8.65 -0.32
C ARG A 201 5.25 -8.83 1.02
N CYS A 202 4.68 -9.65 1.90
CA CYS A 202 5.25 -9.91 3.22
C CYS A 202 6.15 -11.16 3.23
N VAL A 203 6.26 -11.86 2.11
CA VAL A 203 7.16 -13.01 1.94
C VAL A 203 8.25 -12.66 0.94
N ASP A 204 9.42 -13.25 1.13
CA ASP A 204 10.54 -13.02 0.22
C ASP A 204 10.27 -13.73 -1.12
N SER A 205 10.58 -13.07 -2.21
CA SER A 205 10.59 -13.68 -3.52
C SER A 205 11.92 -14.44 -3.70
N ARG A 206 11.86 -15.60 -4.37
CA ARG A 206 13.01 -16.45 -4.54
C ARG A 206 12.98 -17.11 -5.91
N ARG A 207 14.07 -16.97 -6.65
CA ARG A 207 14.27 -17.66 -7.92
C ARG A 207 15.34 -18.71 -7.70
N GLU A 208 15.03 -19.96 -8.00
CA GLU A 208 15.95 -21.08 -7.85
C GLU A 208 16.15 -21.78 -9.18
N SER A 209 17.33 -22.33 -9.36
CA SER A 209 17.68 -23.23 -10.45
C SER A 209 18.69 -24.23 -9.92
N ASN A 210 18.41 -25.50 -10.14
CA ASN A 210 19.23 -26.61 -9.66
C ASN A 210 19.46 -26.51 -8.13
N SER A 211 18.36 -26.26 -7.38
CA SER A 211 18.35 -26.13 -5.91
C SER A 211 19.23 -25.00 -5.35
N ARG A 212 19.72 -24.12 -6.22
CA ARG A 212 20.52 -22.95 -5.80
C ARG A 212 19.76 -21.66 -6.04
N LYS A 213 19.82 -20.73 -5.10
CA LYS A 213 19.20 -19.41 -5.25
C LYS A 213 19.95 -18.65 -6.36
N LYS A 214 19.22 -18.28 -7.41
CA LYS A 214 19.74 -17.52 -8.56
C LYS A 214 19.32 -16.02 -8.51
N GLY A 215 18.65 -15.62 -7.43
CA GLY A 215 18.22 -14.24 -7.26
C GLY A 215 16.83 -14.15 -6.69
N GLU A 216 16.24 -12.98 -6.82
CA GLU A 216 14.87 -12.74 -6.41
C GLU A 216 13.91 -12.99 -7.57
N GLY A 217 12.71 -13.45 -7.26
CA GLY A 217 11.63 -13.58 -8.24
C GLY A 217 10.96 -12.24 -8.52
N ASN A 218 9.72 -12.28 -8.96
CA ASN A 218 8.95 -11.08 -9.29
C ASN A 218 8.57 -10.31 -8.02
N THR A 219 9.39 -9.30 -7.66
CA THR A 219 9.18 -8.46 -6.48
C THR A 219 8.05 -7.43 -6.68
N LYS A 220 7.64 -7.19 -7.91
CA LYS A 220 6.57 -6.21 -8.23
C LYS A 220 5.18 -6.81 -8.07
N ASN A 221 5.04 -8.14 -8.12
CA ASN A 221 3.75 -8.80 -7.97
C ASN A 221 3.19 -8.58 -6.56
N GLY A 222 1.87 -8.48 -6.45
CA GLY A 222 1.20 -8.19 -5.19
C GLY A 222 0.93 -6.70 -4.97
N ASN A 223 0.41 -6.37 -3.80
CA ASN A 223 -0.15 -5.05 -3.49
C ASN A 223 0.82 -4.20 -2.67
N ARG A 224 1.30 -3.10 -3.25
CA ARG A 224 2.26 -2.20 -2.60
C ARG A 224 1.66 -1.43 -1.42
N TYR A 225 0.35 -1.19 -1.42
CA TYR A 225 -0.33 -0.47 -0.33
C TYR A 225 -0.44 -1.37 0.91
N LEU A 226 -0.73 -2.66 0.71
CA LEU A 226 -0.72 -3.65 1.81
C LEU A 226 0.71 -3.84 2.34
N ALA A 227 1.70 -3.91 1.45
CA ALA A 227 3.11 -4.00 1.86
C ALA A 227 3.49 -2.85 2.80
N TRP A 228 3.16 -1.62 2.40
CA TRP A 228 3.39 -0.43 3.23
C TRP A 228 2.61 -0.52 4.54
N ALA A 229 1.32 -0.86 4.46
CA ALA A 229 0.45 -0.85 5.64
C ALA A 229 0.94 -1.84 6.71
N PHE A 230 1.36 -3.05 6.32
CA PHE A 230 1.83 -4.04 7.29
C PHE A 230 3.21 -3.70 7.85
N VAL A 231 4.09 -3.07 7.09
CA VAL A 231 5.39 -2.59 7.61
C VAL A 231 5.17 -1.45 8.63
N GLU A 232 4.28 -0.51 8.33
CA GLU A 232 3.91 0.55 9.27
C GLU A 232 3.25 -0.03 10.53
N ALA A 233 2.30 -0.97 10.36
CA ALA A 233 1.66 -1.64 11.49
C ALA A 233 2.70 -2.33 12.38
N ALA A 234 3.68 -3.02 11.78
CA ALA A 234 4.75 -3.67 12.54
C ALA A 234 5.58 -2.64 13.32
N SER A 235 5.88 -1.50 12.71
CA SER A 235 6.64 -0.43 13.36
C SER A 235 5.90 0.16 14.56
N PHE A 236 4.58 0.32 14.45
CA PHE A 236 3.75 0.80 15.58
C PHE A 236 3.56 -0.31 16.63
N ALA A 237 3.28 -1.54 16.21
CA ALA A 237 3.09 -2.68 17.12
C ALA A 237 4.33 -2.90 18.00
N MET A 238 5.51 -2.81 17.41
CA MET A 238 6.78 -2.93 18.15
C MET A 238 6.86 -1.91 19.30
N ARG A 239 6.27 -0.73 19.12
CA ARG A 239 6.31 0.35 20.15
C ARG A 239 5.20 0.21 21.20
N SER A 240 4.04 -0.29 20.81
CA SER A 240 2.82 -0.27 21.64
C SER A 240 2.45 -1.63 22.25
N CYS A 241 2.98 -2.75 21.75
CA CYS A 241 2.62 -4.10 22.20
C CYS A 241 3.86 -4.86 22.70
N PRO A 242 3.92 -5.19 23.99
CA PRO A 242 5.10 -5.89 24.55
C PRO A 242 5.41 -7.23 23.86
N GLN A 243 4.38 -8.00 23.48
CA GLN A 243 4.57 -9.29 22.81
C GLN A 243 5.16 -9.10 21.41
N ALA A 244 4.69 -8.10 20.66
CA ALA A 244 5.22 -7.75 19.35
C ALA A 244 6.69 -7.28 19.47
N ARG A 245 6.99 -6.48 20.52
CA ARG A 245 8.35 -6.03 20.81
C ARG A 245 9.28 -7.22 21.07
N ARG A 246 8.86 -8.16 21.95
CA ARG A 246 9.66 -9.38 22.25
C ARG A 246 9.94 -10.18 20.98
N PHE A 247 8.91 -10.37 20.13
CA PHE A 247 9.07 -11.05 18.84
C PHE A 247 10.10 -10.32 17.94
N TYR A 248 9.97 -9.00 17.82
CA TYR A 248 10.87 -8.18 17.02
C TYR A 248 12.32 -8.29 17.52
N GLU A 249 12.55 -8.11 18.83
CA GLU A 249 13.90 -8.15 19.41
C GLU A 249 14.56 -9.53 19.23
N ARG A 250 13.81 -10.62 19.40
CA ARG A 250 14.29 -11.97 19.14
C ARG A 250 14.77 -12.13 17.68
N LYS A 251 13.98 -11.63 16.73
CA LYS A 251 14.34 -11.71 15.30
C LYS A 251 15.49 -10.77 14.94
N LYS A 252 15.55 -9.61 15.56
CA LYS A 252 16.60 -8.63 15.34
C LYS A 252 17.97 -9.17 15.77
N ARG A 253 18.04 -9.86 16.93
CA ARG A 253 19.27 -10.50 17.41
C ARG A 253 19.75 -11.60 16.46
N ALA A 254 18.82 -12.35 15.88
CA ALA A 254 19.15 -13.47 14.98
C ALA A 254 19.60 -12.99 13.59
N ARG A 255 19.19 -11.79 13.15
CA ARG A 255 19.49 -11.29 11.80
C ARG A 255 19.82 -9.80 11.83
N ASN A 256 18.82 -8.94 11.62
CA ASN A 256 18.94 -7.48 11.69
C ASN A 256 17.55 -6.86 11.81
N GLY A 257 17.50 -5.53 12.00
CA GLY A 257 16.25 -4.80 12.19
C GLY A 257 15.30 -4.84 10.99
N ILE A 258 15.85 -4.82 9.77
CA ILE A 258 15.02 -4.83 8.54
C ILE A 258 14.30 -6.19 8.42
N VAL A 259 15.02 -7.28 8.63
CA VAL A 259 14.44 -8.63 8.59
C VAL A 259 13.40 -8.79 9.71
N ALA A 260 13.72 -8.26 10.91
CA ALA A 260 12.82 -8.37 12.06
C ALA A 260 11.49 -7.64 11.83
N ILE A 261 11.52 -6.43 11.24
CA ILE A 261 10.29 -5.67 10.98
C ILE A 261 9.46 -6.36 9.87
N LYS A 262 10.11 -6.90 8.84
CA LYS A 262 9.42 -7.67 7.79
C LYS A 262 8.77 -8.95 8.36
N ALA A 263 9.47 -9.66 9.26
CA ALA A 263 8.94 -10.85 9.91
C ALA A 263 7.72 -10.51 10.78
N LEU A 264 7.75 -9.37 11.49
CA LEU A 264 6.61 -8.91 12.29
C LEU A 264 5.46 -8.49 11.39
N ALA A 265 5.73 -7.79 10.29
CA ALA A 265 4.71 -7.43 9.29
C ALA A 265 4.02 -8.68 8.72
N HIS A 266 4.80 -9.71 8.38
CA HIS A 266 4.27 -10.99 7.90
C HIS A 266 3.37 -11.65 8.96
N LYS A 267 3.81 -11.63 10.22
CA LYS A 267 3.03 -12.22 11.33
C LYS A 267 1.69 -11.49 11.50
N LEU A 268 1.70 -10.16 11.44
CA LEU A 268 0.46 -9.36 11.51
C LEU A 268 -0.45 -9.61 10.30
N ALA A 269 0.11 -9.72 9.09
CA ALA A 269 -0.68 -10.02 7.89
C ALA A 269 -1.39 -11.37 8.03
N ARG A 270 -0.69 -12.40 8.52
CA ARG A 270 -1.30 -13.72 8.76
C ARG A 270 -2.41 -13.64 9.80
N ALA A 271 -2.19 -12.90 10.89
CA ALA A 271 -3.22 -12.70 11.92
C ALA A 271 -4.47 -12.03 11.33
N CYS A 272 -4.28 -10.95 10.56
CA CYS A 272 -5.40 -10.26 9.91
C CYS A 272 -6.16 -11.18 8.93
N TYR A 273 -5.46 -12.02 8.18
CA TYR A 273 -6.11 -13.02 7.32
C TYR A 273 -7.07 -13.91 8.10
N HIS A 274 -6.58 -14.50 9.21
CA HIS A 274 -7.41 -15.40 10.01
C HIS A 274 -8.57 -14.65 10.66
N MET A 275 -8.34 -13.45 11.19
CA MET A 275 -9.39 -12.62 11.77
C MET A 275 -10.51 -12.35 10.76
N LEU A 276 -10.16 -11.91 9.56
CA LEU A 276 -11.12 -11.58 8.51
C LEU A 276 -11.83 -12.84 8.00
N ARG A 277 -11.11 -13.97 7.89
CA ARG A 277 -11.65 -15.23 7.39
C ARG A 277 -12.63 -15.88 8.40
N GLU A 278 -12.29 -15.79 9.70
CA GLU A 278 -13.04 -16.41 10.79
C GLU A 278 -14.03 -15.45 11.46
N HIS A 279 -13.98 -14.15 11.09
CA HIS A 279 -14.77 -13.07 11.71
C HIS A 279 -14.54 -13.02 13.23
N LYS A 280 -13.28 -13.20 13.68
CA LYS A 280 -12.90 -13.22 15.10
C LYS A 280 -11.95 -12.06 15.42
N PRO A 281 -12.04 -11.49 16.63
CA PRO A 281 -11.14 -10.42 17.04
C PRO A 281 -9.69 -10.91 17.18
N PHE A 282 -8.77 -9.96 17.23
CA PHE A 282 -7.34 -10.23 17.40
C PHE A 282 -7.07 -10.91 18.73
N ASP A 283 -6.30 -11.99 18.67
CA ASP A 283 -5.82 -12.70 19.84
C ASP A 283 -4.29 -12.62 19.89
N VAL A 284 -3.79 -11.89 20.89
CA VAL A 284 -2.36 -11.64 21.06
C VAL A 284 -1.60 -12.94 21.37
N THR A 285 -2.23 -13.85 22.11
CA THR A 285 -1.62 -15.15 22.48
C THR A 285 -1.49 -16.04 21.24
N ARG A 286 -2.57 -16.17 20.47
CA ARG A 286 -2.54 -16.92 19.20
C ARG A 286 -1.51 -16.33 18.22
N CYS A 287 -1.36 -15.01 18.22
CA CYS A 287 -0.42 -14.35 17.31
C CYS A 287 1.04 -14.49 17.77
N PHE A 288 1.35 -14.28 19.06
CA PHE A 288 2.72 -14.16 19.54
C PHE A 288 3.17 -15.23 20.56
N GLY A 289 2.25 -16.10 20.99
CA GLY A 289 2.54 -17.20 21.90
C GLY A 289 3.39 -18.30 21.30
#